data_9146af93ffe840bb6a4768a3390d07b7
#
_entry.id   9146af93ffe840bb6a4768a3390d07b7
#
_cell.length_a   1.000
_cell.length_b   1.000
_cell.length_c   1.000
_cell.angle_alpha   90.00
_cell.angle_beta   90.00
_cell.angle_gamma   90.00
#
_symmetry.space_group_name_H-M   'P 1'
#
loop_
_entity.id
_entity.type
_entity.pdbx_description
1 polymer ?
#
loop_
_entity_poly.entity_id
_entity_poly.type
_entity_poly.pdbx_seq_one_letter_code
_entity_poly.pdbx_strand_id
1 'polypeptide(L)'
;EGYEFGGVVGTHMTNLAFEEKCKMQSIPFARANVGDRYVSEELDRRKWLIGGENSGHILVKNLHSTGDGIISALQVLSYLVKNKKSLKNALTEIQLYPQILINIPTENKVNLKSKTVKNAIMESEIIMKGKGRILIRASGTQPLVRVMTEGPLRKEALTAAKFLTEKIKEII
;
A
#
# COMPACT_ATOMS: atom_id res chain seq x y z
N GLU A 1 -7.94 -5.01 -25.72
CA GLU A 1 -9.21 -4.94 -24.98
C GLU A 1 -8.87 -4.48 -23.57
N GLY A 2 -9.43 -3.33 -23.12
CA GLY A 2 -9.22 -2.82 -21.77
C GLY A 2 -9.98 -3.65 -20.75
N TYR A 3 -9.53 -3.62 -19.50
CA TYR A 3 -10.27 -4.25 -18.40
C TYR A 3 -11.57 -3.47 -18.17
N GLU A 4 -12.71 -4.16 -18.14
CA GLU A 4 -14.05 -3.56 -17.93
C GLU A 4 -14.15 -2.79 -16.60
N PHE A 5 -13.30 -3.14 -15.61
CA PHE A 5 -13.23 -2.45 -14.32
C PHE A 5 -12.35 -1.17 -14.34
N GLY A 6 -11.72 -0.85 -15.48
CA GLY A 6 -10.90 0.34 -15.71
C GLY A 6 -9.51 0.29 -15.06
N GLY A 7 -9.43 0.10 -13.78
CA GLY A 7 -8.20 0.01 -13.00
C GLY A 7 -8.48 -0.36 -11.55
N VAL A 8 -7.44 -0.36 -10.72
CA VAL A 8 -7.53 -0.74 -9.30
C VAL A 8 -7.08 0.41 -8.41
N VAL A 9 -7.86 0.70 -7.37
CA VAL A 9 -7.50 1.66 -6.32
C VAL A 9 -7.05 0.91 -5.08
N GLY A 10 -5.81 1.13 -4.66
CA GLY A 10 -5.31 0.75 -3.35
C GLY A 10 -5.15 1.96 -2.44
N THR A 11 -4.51 1.75 -1.29
CA THR A 11 -4.16 2.85 -0.38
C THR A 11 -2.65 3.10 -0.38
N HIS A 12 -2.20 4.15 0.32
CA HIS A 12 -0.77 4.35 0.57
C HIS A 12 -0.13 3.17 1.31
N MET A 13 -0.90 2.27 1.92
CA MET A 13 -0.38 1.07 2.59
C MET A 13 -0.39 -0.18 1.70
N THR A 14 -1.00 -0.14 0.52
CA THR A 14 -0.99 -1.27 -0.42
C THR A 14 0.45 -1.62 -0.83
N ASN A 15 0.77 -2.91 -0.78
CA ASN A 15 2.12 -3.41 -1.04
C ASN A 15 2.61 -3.04 -2.45
N LEU A 16 3.87 -2.63 -2.56
CA LEU A 16 4.47 -2.22 -3.84
C LEU A 16 4.49 -3.34 -4.87
N ALA A 17 4.72 -4.60 -4.44
CA ALA A 17 4.68 -5.75 -5.36
C ALA A 17 3.33 -5.90 -6.06
N PHE A 18 2.22 -5.54 -5.38
CA PHE A 18 0.90 -5.54 -6.00
C PHE A 18 0.77 -4.45 -7.08
N GLU A 19 1.24 -3.25 -6.81
CA GLU A 19 1.28 -2.16 -7.80
C GLU A 19 2.14 -2.53 -9.01
N GLU A 20 3.34 -3.09 -8.78
CA GLU A 20 4.22 -3.56 -9.85
C GLU A 20 3.55 -4.68 -10.67
N LYS A 21 2.85 -5.60 -10.02
CA LYS A 21 2.09 -6.65 -10.73
C LYS A 21 0.99 -6.06 -11.61
N CYS A 22 0.24 -5.07 -11.10
CA CYS A 22 -0.74 -4.34 -11.91
C CYS A 22 -0.07 -3.71 -13.14
N LYS A 23 1.06 -3.03 -12.94
CA LYS A 23 1.83 -2.40 -14.03
C LYS A 23 2.31 -3.43 -15.07
N MET A 24 2.83 -4.57 -14.63
CA MET A 24 3.27 -5.65 -15.52
C MET A 24 2.12 -6.22 -16.37
N GLN A 25 0.90 -6.18 -15.83
CA GLN A 25 -0.31 -6.63 -16.53
C GLN A 25 -1.03 -5.50 -17.26
N SER A 26 -0.42 -4.30 -17.37
CA SER A 26 -1.04 -3.11 -17.97
C SER A 26 -2.37 -2.72 -17.31
N ILE A 27 -2.55 -3.03 -16.03
CA ILE A 27 -3.70 -2.62 -15.23
C ILE A 27 -3.37 -1.26 -14.59
N PRO A 28 -4.14 -0.20 -14.87
CA PRO A 28 -3.97 1.08 -14.19
C PRO A 28 -4.13 0.92 -12.67
N PHE A 29 -3.22 1.52 -11.91
CA PHE A 29 -3.25 1.48 -10.46
C PHE A 29 -3.19 2.90 -9.88
N ALA A 30 -3.96 3.16 -8.83
CA ALA A 30 -3.93 4.42 -8.11
C ALA A 30 -3.89 4.21 -6.60
N ARG A 31 -3.29 5.15 -5.87
CA ARG A 31 -3.24 5.16 -4.42
C ARG A 31 -4.14 6.25 -3.85
N ALA A 32 -5.04 5.86 -2.95
CA ALA A 32 -5.83 6.76 -2.12
C ALA A 32 -5.20 6.90 -0.72
N ASN A 33 -5.71 7.82 0.07
CA ASN A 33 -5.45 7.84 1.51
C ASN A 33 -5.98 6.55 2.16
N VAL A 34 -5.46 6.23 3.35
CA VAL A 34 -5.93 5.07 4.13
C VAL A 34 -7.33 5.35 4.64
N GLY A 35 -8.25 4.43 4.37
CA GLY A 35 -9.67 4.47 4.70
C GLY A 35 -10.54 4.17 3.48
N ASP A 36 -11.54 3.31 3.66
CA ASP A 36 -12.45 2.84 2.62
C ASP A 36 -13.17 3.99 1.89
N ARG A 37 -13.53 5.04 2.64
CA ARG A 37 -14.10 6.26 2.07
C ARG A 37 -13.21 6.86 0.97
N TYR A 38 -11.91 6.99 1.23
CA TYR A 38 -10.98 7.57 0.24
C TYR A 38 -10.78 6.66 -0.97
N VAL A 39 -10.81 5.35 -0.75
CA VAL A 39 -10.79 4.37 -1.85
C VAL A 39 -12.04 4.52 -2.69
N SER A 40 -13.22 4.63 -2.07
CA SER A 40 -14.51 4.83 -2.76
C SER A 40 -14.53 6.14 -3.56
N GLU A 41 -14.13 7.26 -2.96
CA GLU A 41 -14.05 8.57 -3.62
C GLU A 41 -13.12 8.54 -4.85
N GLU A 42 -11.98 7.86 -4.74
CA GLU A 42 -11.01 7.74 -5.85
C GLU A 42 -11.53 6.83 -6.96
N LEU A 43 -12.26 5.75 -6.62
CA LEU A 43 -12.95 4.90 -7.58
C LEU A 43 -13.98 5.69 -8.39
N ASP A 44 -14.83 6.48 -7.71
CA ASP A 44 -15.87 7.29 -8.33
C ASP A 44 -15.25 8.37 -9.25
N ARG A 45 -14.19 9.03 -8.80
CA ARG A 45 -13.46 10.04 -9.58
C ARG A 45 -12.86 9.48 -10.87
N ARG A 46 -12.35 8.25 -10.83
CA ARG A 46 -11.74 7.57 -11.99
C ARG A 46 -12.72 6.78 -12.82
N LYS A 47 -13.94 6.58 -12.33
CA LYS A 47 -14.91 5.64 -12.90
C LYS A 47 -14.37 4.21 -12.96
N TRP A 48 -13.63 3.81 -11.93
CA TRP A 48 -13.11 2.47 -11.78
C TRP A 48 -13.99 1.68 -10.81
N LEU A 49 -13.97 0.35 -10.92
CA LEU A 49 -14.92 -0.49 -10.21
C LEU A 49 -14.33 -1.25 -9.03
N ILE A 50 -13.00 -1.45 -8.99
CA ILE A 50 -12.35 -2.33 -8.01
C ILE A 50 -11.33 -1.56 -7.19
N GLY A 51 -11.43 -1.68 -5.87
CA GLY A 51 -10.46 -1.12 -4.95
C GLY A 51 -10.45 -1.85 -3.62
N GLY A 52 -9.47 -1.53 -2.77
CA GLY A 52 -9.42 -2.14 -1.45
C GLY A 52 -8.23 -1.71 -0.62
N GLU A 53 -8.22 -2.22 0.60
CA GLU A 53 -7.24 -1.96 1.63
C GLU A 53 -6.58 -3.25 2.13
N ASN A 54 -5.41 -3.11 2.74
CA ASN A 54 -4.68 -4.22 3.38
C ASN A 54 -5.45 -4.85 4.56
N SER A 55 -6.43 -4.14 5.12
CA SER A 55 -7.33 -4.66 6.14
C SER A 55 -8.26 -5.77 5.63
N GLY A 56 -8.31 -5.98 4.30
CA GLY A 56 -9.24 -6.92 3.67
C GLY A 56 -10.58 -6.29 3.28
N HIS A 57 -10.72 -4.96 3.45
CA HIS A 57 -11.90 -4.25 2.98
C HIS A 57 -11.80 -4.04 1.47
N ILE A 58 -12.66 -4.72 0.71
CA ILE A 58 -12.66 -4.72 -0.76
C ILE A 58 -13.96 -4.11 -1.26
N LEU A 59 -13.84 -3.18 -2.20
CA LEU A 59 -14.95 -2.53 -2.89
C LEU A 59 -15.06 -3.06 -4.32
N VAL A 60 -16.28 -3.44 -4.70
CA VAL A 60 -16.64 -3.85 -6.07
C VAL A 60 -17.86 -3.02 -6.48
N LYS A 61 -17.63 -1.82 -6.99
CA LYS A 61 -18.63 -0.74 -7.15
C LYS A 61 -19.82 -1.09 -8.04
N ASN A 62 -19.63 -1.97 -9.02
CA ASN A 62 -20.75 -2.44 -9.87
C ASN A 62 -21.65 -3.49 -9.19
N LEU A 63 -21.25 -4.02 -8.04
CA LEU A 63 -22.04 -4.99 -7.27
C LEU A 63 -22.61 -4.40 -5.99
N HIS A 64 -21.87 -3.50 -5.33
CA HIS A 64 -22.33 -2.87 -4.09
C HIS A 64 -21.68 -1.48 -3.92
N SER A 65 -22.39 -0.57 -3.26
CA SER A 65 -21.93 0.83 -3.05
C SER A 65 -20.78 0.96 -2.04
N THR A 66 -20.64 0.00 -1.15
CA THR A 66 -19.60 -0.07 -0.12
C THR A 66 -18.89 -1.43 -0.15
N GLY A 67 -17.85 -1.61 0.66
CA GLY A 67 -17.22 -2.91 0.81
C GLY A 67 -18.15 -3.93 1.48
N ASP A 68 -18.14 -5.15 0.96
CA ASP A 68 -18.90 -6.27 1.48
C ASP A 68 -18.06 -7.55 1.40
N GLY A 69 -17.86 -8.20 2.56
CA GLY A 69 -17.03 -9.40 2.67
C GLY A 69 -17.64 -10.62 1.99
N ILE A 70 -18.99 -10.73 1.97
CA ILE A 70 -19.67 -11.85 1.33
C ILE A 70 -19.57 -11.72 -0.20
N ILE A 71 -19.85 -10.54 -0.72
CA ILE A 71 -19.70 -10.25 -2.16
C ILE A 71 -18.27 -10.49 -2.60
N SER A 72 -17.29 -9.99 -1.85
CA SER A 72 -15.88 -10.19 -2.14
C SER A 72 -15.48 -11.66 -2.15
N ALA A 73 -15.93 -12.43 -1.17
CA ALA A 73 -15.69 -13.87 -1.11
C ALA A 73 -16.31 -14.60 -2.31
N LEU A 74 -17.54 -14.25 -2.69
CA LEU A 74 -18.20 -14.86 -3.86
C LEU A 74 -17.46 -14.55 -5.17
N GLN A 75 -16.91 -13.34 -5.33
CA GLN A 75 -16.08 -13.01 -6.49
C GLN A 75 -14.81 -13.86 -6.56
N VAL A 76 -14.12 -14.03 -5.42
CA VAL A 76 -12.93 -14.90 -5.32
C VAL A 76 -13.31 -16.35 -5.65
N LEU A 77 -14.37 -16.88 -5.05
CA LEU A 77 -14.83 -18.26 -5.32
C LEU A 77 -15.21 -18.45 -6.78
N SER A 78 -15.93 -17.49 -7.39
CA SER A 78 -16.27 -17.53 -8.80
C SER A 78 -15.03 -17.61 -9.69
N TYR A 79 -14.01 -16.81 -9.40
CA TYR A 79 -12.73 -16.86 -10.11
C TYR A 79 -12.06 -18.24 -9.99
N LEU A 80 -11.99 -18.79 -8.76
CA LEU A 80 -11.34 -20.07 -8.50
C LEU A 80 -12.05 -21.21 -9.26
N VAL A 81 -13.38 -21.24 -9.21
CA VAL A 81 -14.19 -22.27 -9.92
C VAL A 81 -14.02 -22.15 -11.43
N LYS A 82 -14.18 -20.95 -12.00
CA LYS A 82 -14.05 -20.72 -13.44
C LYS A 82 -12.67 -21.11 -13.98
N ASN A 83 -11.62 -20.87 -13.21
CA ASN A 83 -10.24 -21.12 -13.62
C ASN A 83 -9.71 -22.49 -13.12
N LYS A 84 -10.53 -23.28 -12.45
CA LYS A 84 -10.14 -24.58 -11.85
C LYS A 84 -8.87 -24.46 -10.97
N LYS A 85 -8.75 -23.35 -10.24
CA LYS A 85 -7.61 -23.05 -9.36
C LYS A 85 -7.99 -23.25 -7.89
N SER A 86 -7.02 -23.69 -7.09
CA SER A 86 -7.14 -23.58 -5.63
C SER A 86 -6.75 -22.15 -5.19
N LEU A 87 -7.23 -21.74 -4.01
CA LEU A 87 -6.82 -20.46 -3.41
C LEU A 87 -5.30 -20.39 -3.25
N LYS A 88 -4.67 -21.49 -2.83
CA LYS A 88 -3.21 -21.58 -2.71
C LYS A 88 -2.52 -21.23 -4.03
N ASN A 89 -2.97 -21.79 -5.13
CA ASN A 89 -2.37 -21.54 -6.44
C ASN A 89 -2.61 -20.10 -6.93
N ALA A 90 -3.78 -19.54 -6.65
CA ALA A 90 -4.06 -18.13 -6.97
C ALA A 90 -3.16 -17.15 -6.20
N LEU A 91 -2.87 -17.44 -4.93
CA LEU A 91 -2.02 -16.61 -4.07
C LEU A 91 -0.53 -16.64 -4.46
N THR A 92 -0.06 -17.67 -5.16
CA THR A 92 1.35 -17.76 -5.61
C THR A 92 1.66 -16.80 -6.76
N GLU A 93 0.67 -16.20 -7.39
CA GLU A 93 0.86 -15.28 -8.50
C GLU A 93 1.47 -13.92 -8.08
N ILE A 94 1.39 -13.59 -6.79
CA ILE A 94 1.95 -12.36 -6.23
C ILE A 94 2.75 -12.69 -4.98
N GLN A 95 4.04 -12.40 -5.01
CA GLN A 95 4.89 -12.45 -3.83
C GLN A 95 5.03 -11.04 -3.26
N LEU A 96 4.38 -10.79 -2.11
CA LEU A 96 4.43 -9.50 -1.46
C LEU A 96 5.84 -9.17 -0.95
N TYR A 97 6.23 -7.91 -1.08
CA TYR A 97 7.49 -7.43 -0.52
C TYR A 97 7.42 -7.33 1.01
N PRO A 98 8.51 -7.63 1.70
CA PRO A 98 8.64 -7.33 3.12
C PRO A 98 8.37 -5.86 3.41
N GLN A 99 7.43 -5.58 4.30
CA GLN A 99 7.17 -4.25 4.86
C GLN A 99 7.76 -4.19 6.28
N ILE A 100 8.51 -3.15 6.57
CA ILE A 100 9.03 -2.83 7.90
C ILE A 100 8.31 -1.58 8.37
N LEU A 101 7.63 -1.68 9.49
CA LEU A 101 6.93 -0.56 10.12
C LEU A 101 7.54 -0.27 11.49
N ILE A 102 8.01 0.96 11.70
CA ILE A 102 8.54 1.43 12.98
C ILE A 102 7.71 2.62 13.42
N ASN A 103 7.22 2.55 14.66
CA ASN A 103 6.52 3.65 15.31
C ASN A 103 7.52 4.41 16.21
N ILE A 104 7.60 5.71 16.03
CA ILE A 104 8.47 6.59 16.80
C ILE A 104 7.58 7.44 17.69
N PRO A 105 7.51 7.20 19.01
CA PRO A 105 6.77 8.06 19.93
C PRO A 105 7.30 9.50 19.86
N THR A 106 6.41 10.48 19.87
CA THR A 106 6.77 11.90 19.93
C THR A 106 5.63 12.72 20.47
N GLU A 107 5.91 13.59 21.40
CA GLU A 107 4.95 14.57 21.92
C GLU A 107 4.89 15.82 21.06
N ASN A 108 5.92 16.05 20.23
CA ASN A 108 6.04 17.21 19.38
C ASN A 108 5.49 16.96 17.96
N LYS A 109 4.94 18.01 17.35
CA LYS A 109 4.59 17.95 15.92
C LYS A 109 5.86 18.02 15.08
N VAL A 110 6.18 16.91 14.42
CA VAL A 110 7.34 16.81 13.53
C VAL A 110 7.00 17.40 12.16
N ASN A 111 7.82 18.32 11.68
CA ASN A 111 7.69 18.84 10.32
C ASN A 111 8.27 17.82 9.30
N LEU A 112 7.44 16.89 8.88
CA LEU A 112 7.82 15.84 7.92
C LEU A 112 8.17 16.38 6.51
N LYS A 113 7.93 17.69 6.25
CA LYS A 113 8.29 18.35 4.99
C LYS A 113 9.63 19.09 5.07
N SER A 114 10.31 19.05 6.22
CA SER A 114 11.60 19.73 6.42
C SER A 114 12.66 19.18 5.47
N LYS A 115 13.69 20.00 5.18
CA LYS A 115 14.83 19.61 4.33
C LYS A 115 15.58 18.40 4.93
N THR A 116 15.71 18.37 6.24
CA THR A 116 16.39 17.27 6.97
C THR A 116 15.67 15.94 6.77
N VAL A 117 14.32 15.92 6.91
CA VAL A 117 13.52 14.69 6.66
C VAL A 117 13.62 14.27 5.20
N LYS A 118 13.55 15.21 4.26
CA LYS A 118 13.68 14.89 2.83
C LYS A 118 15.05 14.28 2.50
N ASN A 119 16.12 14.83 3.05
CA ASN A 119 17.47 14.26 2.87
C ASN A 119 17.57 12.86 3.44
N ALA A 120 17.06 12.63 4.66
CA ALA A 120 17.04 11.30 5.27
C ALA A 120 16.23 10.27 4.45
N ILE A 121 15.13 10.69 3.82
CA ILE A 121 14.40 9.84 2.87
C ILE A 121 15.27 9.48 1.67
N MET A 122 15.90 10.47 1.02
CA MET A 122 16.78 10.23 -0.13
C MET A 122 17.94 9.29 0.20
N GLU A 123 18.59 9.47 1.34
CA GLU A 123 19.65 8.56 1.80
C GLU A 123 19.13 7.14 2.04
N SER A 124 17.91 7.01 2.60
CA SER A 124 17.25 5.72 2.78
C SER A 124 16.89 5.04 1.46
N GLU A 125 16.50 5.82 0.44
CA GLU A 125 16.25 5.31 -0.92
C GLU A 125 17.54 4.78 -1.57
N ILE A 126 18.68 5.41 -1.31
CA ILE A 126 20.00 4.92 -1.75
C ILE A 126 20.32 3.57 -1.10
N ILE A 127 20.07 3.43 0.22
CA ILE A 127 20.23 2.15 0.93
C ILE A 127 19.40 1.05 0.28
N MET A 128 18.20 1.37 -0.17
CA MET A 128 17.30 0.44 -0.88
C MET A 128 17.64 0.29 -2.37
N LYS A 129 18.70 0.94 -2.86
CA LYS A 129 19.16 0.90 -4.26
C LYS A 129 18.06 1.26 -5.27
N GLY A 130 17.14 2.14 -4.89
CA GLY A 130 15.98 2.52 -5.68
C GLY A 130 14.96 1.39 -5.91
N LYS A 131 15.09 0.26 -5.21
CA LYS A 131 14.19 -0.89 -5.34
C LYS A 131 13.28 -1.00 -4.11
N GLY A 132 12.35 -0.08 -4.01
CA GLY A 132 11.44 -0.11 -2.88
C GLY A 132 10.74 1.22 -2.68
N ARG A 133 10.07 1.35 -1.54
CA ARG A 133 9.28 2.52 -1.20
C ARG A 133 9.42 2.88 0.27
N ILE A 134 9.37 4.16 0.55
CA ILE A 134 9.40 4.73 1.89
C ILE A 134 8.11 5.53 2.09
N LEU A 135 7.48 5.38 3.25
CA LEU A 135 6.34 6.18 3.66
C LEU A 135 6.57 6.65 5.11
N ILE A 136 6.53 7.97 5.31
CA ILE A 136 6.55 8.57 6.64
C ILE A 136 5.25 9.33 6.83
N ARG A 137 4.59 9.11 7.97
CA ARG A 137 3.38 9.85 8.31
C ARG A 137 3.23 10.03 9.80
N ALA A 138 2.67 11.15 10.21
CA ALA A 138 2.17 11.29 11.57
C ALA A 138 0.94 10.40 11.77
N SER A 139 0.78 9.86 12.97
CA SER A 139 -0.46 9.18 13.34
C SER A 139 -1.54 10.22 13.62
N GLY A 140 -2.76 9.97 13.16
CA GLY A 140 -3.91 10.84 13.43
C GLY A 140 -4.51 10.65 14.83
N THR A 141 -4.21 9.54 15.49
CA THR A 141 -4.86 9.13 16.75
C THR A 141 -3.89 8.93 17.91
N GLN A 142 -2.61 8.88 17.66
CA GLN A 142 -1.58 8.62 18.67
C GLN A 142 -0.42 9.61 18.49
N PRO A 143 0.27 9.99 19.56
CA PRO A 143 1.43 10.89 19.51
C PRO A 143 2.68 10.13 18.99
N LEU A 144 2.70 9.81 17.72
CA LEU A 144 3.80 9.10 17.07
C LEU A 144 3.92 9.40 15.57
N VAL A 145 5.13 9.22 15.06
CA VAL A 145 5.44 9.18 13.63
C VAL A 145 5.62 7.73 13.21
N ARG A 146 5.03 7.35 12.10
CA ARG A 146 5.17 6.02 11.50
C ARG A 146 6.14 6.09 10.32
N VAL A 147 7.17 5.27 10.38
CA VAL A 147 8.13 5.04 9.29
C VAL A 147 7.83 3.67 8.72
N MET A 148 7.55 3.60 7.44
CA MET A 148 7.37 2.36 6.70
C MET A 148 8.35 2.32 5.53
N THR A 149 9.05 1.20 5.40
CA THR A 149 9.86 0.87 4.22
C THR A 149 9.43 -0.48 3.69
N GLU A 150 9.41 -0.64 2.39
CA GLU A 150 9.14 -1.92 1.74
C GLU A 150 9.96 -2.07 0.47
N GLY A 151 10.34 -3.31 0.16
CA GLY A 151 11.12 -3.61 -1.04
C GLY A 151 11.41 -5.11 -1.15
N PRO A 152 11.96 -5.58 -2.29
CA PRO A 152 12.16 -7.00 -2.55
C PRO A 152 13.10 -7.68 -1.54
N LEU A 153 14.05 -6.95 -0.98
CA LEU A 153 15.03 -7.48 -0.03
C LEU A 153 14.78 -6.97 1.39
N ARG A 154 14.34 -7.87 2.28
CA ARG A 154 14.05 -7.56 3.69
C ARG A 154 15.23 -6.86 4.40
N LYS A 155 16.46 -7.26 4.12
CA LYS A 155 17.66 -6.68 4.74
C LYS A 155 17.79 -5.19 4.40
N GLU A 156 17.64 -4.84 3.14
CA GLU A 156 17.72 -3.44 2.68
C GLU A 156 16.59 -2.59 3.26
N ALA A 157 15.34 -3.11 3.19
CA ALA A 157 14.20 -2.43 3.80
C ALA A 157 14.39 -2.20 5.30
N LEU A 158 14.88 -3.19 6.06
CA LEU A 158 15.13 -3.05 7.49
C LEU A 158 16.24 -2.04 7.79
N THR A 159 17.34 -2.07 7.01
CA THR A 159 18.44 -1.11 7.18
C THR A 159 17.97 0.31 6.91
N ALA A 160 17.24 0.54 5.84
CA ALA A 160 16.65 1.83 5.52
C ALA A 160 15.68 2.32 6.60
N ALA A 161 14.81 1.43 7.11
CA ALA A 161 13.89 1.77 8.19
C ALA A 161 14.60 2.21 9.47
N LYS A 162 15.64 1.48 9.89
CA LYS A 162 16.43 1.81 11.08
C LYS A 162 17.15 3.15 10.89
N PHE A 163 17.86 3.33 9.78
CA PHE A 163 18.56 4.57 9.46
C PHE A 163 17.61 5.77 9.52
N LEU A 164 16.47 5.67 8.82
CA LEU A 164 15.49 6.74 8.78
C LEU A 164 14.89 7.01 10.16
N THR A 165 14.66 5.98 10.95
CA THR A 165 14.15 6.10 12.33
C THR A 165 15.13 6.90 13.20
N GLU A 166 16.44 6.61 13.15
CA GLU A 166 17.44 7.34 13.91
C GLU A 166 17.50 8.81 13.46
N LYS A 167 17.49 9.08 12.16
CA LYS A 167 17.45 10.44 11.63
C LYS A 167 16.19 11.22 12.05
N ILE A 168 15.05 10.58 12.15
CA ILE A 168 13.83 11.21 12.65
C ILE A 168 13.94 11.49 14.16
N LYS A 169 14.51 10.57 14.94
CA LYS A 169 14.73 10.78 16.39
C LYS A 169 15.69 11.95 16.70
N GLU A 170 16.69 12.20 15.83
CA GLU A 170 17.58 13.36 15.98
C GLU A 170 16.86 14.72 15.81
N ILE A 171 15.63 14.73 15.29
CA ILE A 171 14.86 15.94 14.95
C ILE A 171 13.68 16.17 15.93
N ILE A 172 13.32 15.13 16.69
CA ILE A 172 12.24 15.15 17.69
C ILE A 172 12.78 15.65 19.03
#